data_acf0920e5113617860d21dbe7be6d468
#
_entry.id   acf0920e5113617860d21dbe7be6d468
#
_cell.length_a   1.000
_cell.length_b   1.000
_cell.length_c   1.000
_cell.angle_alpha   90.00
_cell.angle_beta   90.00
_cell.angle_gamma   90.00
#
_symmetry.space_group_name_H-M   'P 1'
#
loop_
_entity.id
_entity.type
_entity.pdbx_description
1 polymer ?
#
loop_
_entity_poly.entity_id
_entity_poly.type
_entity_poly.pdbx_seq_one_letter_code
_entity_poly.pdbx_strand_id
1 'polypeptide(L)'
;NNSAACLAGISEFSDCETLVRGGIALYGSSPFRINEGGEELATVASLSARVIQIRRVEAGASLGYGSTFSVDQDSDIAIVGLGYADGLPRSLSNKGHCTINGKRFSIRGTISMDTFHLDVSDAEVSVGDVVQIFGGAPTLREVADHAGTIDYEILTGLGQRLERVYFD
;
A
#
# COMPACT_ATOMS: atom_id res chain seq x y z
N ASN A 1 -2.82 10.44 -26.61
CA ASN A 1 -1.66 10.01 -25.81
C ASN A 1 -2.09 9.56 -24.43
N ASN A 2 -1.46 8.52 -23.86
CA ASN A 2 -1.65 8.07 -22.48
C ASN A 2 -0.64 8.75 -21.53
N SER A 3 -0.69 8.44 -20.21
CA SER A 3 0.24 9.03 -19.23
C SER A 3 1.71 8.83 -19.59
N ALA A 4 2.10 7.66 -20.10
CA ALA A 4 3.49 7.39 -20.48
C ALA A 4 3.93 8.28 -21.64
N ALA A 5 3.14 8.39 -22.70
CA ALA A 5 3.45 9.24 -23.84
C ALA A 5 3.51 10.73 -23.46
N CYS A 6 2.62 11.18 -22.55
CA CYS A 6 2.63 12.55 -22.06
C CYS A 6 3.89 12.87 -21.26
N LEU A 7 4.28 12.01 -20.33
CA LEU A 7 5.48 12.21 -19.49
C LEU A 7 6.78 12.04 -20.30
N ALA A 8 6.78 11.21 -21.35
CA ALA A 8 7.91 11.08 -22.26
C ALA A 8 8.06 12.25 -23.26
N GLY A 9 7.15 13.24 -23.23
CA GLY A 9 7.18 14.38 -24.15
C GLY A 9 6.93 14.00 -25.62
N ILE A 10 6.27 12.88 -25.88
CA ILE A 10 5.97 12.45 -27.25
C ILE A 10 4.84 13.32 -27.79
N SER A 11 5.20 14.35 -28.57
CA SER A 11 4.28 15.30 -29.22
C SER A 11 4.54 15.36 -30.74
N GLU A 12 4.72 14.22 -31.39
CA GLU A 12 5.15 14.16 -32.80
C GLU A 12 4.06 14.49 -33.85
N PHE A 13 2.92 15.01 -33.45
CA PHE A 13 1.85 15.32 -34.39
C PHE A 13 1.64 16.84 -34.49
N SER A 14 2.43 17.53 -35.31
CA SER A 14 2.32 18.98 -35.52
C SER A 14 1.04 19.41 -36.26
N ASP A 15 0.41 18.51 -37.02
CA ASP A 15 -0.67 18.82 -37.94
C ASP A 15 -2.05 18.24 -37.55
N CYS A 16 -2.18 17.72 -36.34
CA CYS A 16 -3.44 17.13 -35.84
C CYS A 16 -3.76 17.62 -34.43
N GLU A 17 -5.05 17.67 -34.12
CA GLU A 17 -5.50 17.82 -32.73
C GLU A 17 -4.99 16.63 -31.90
N THR A 18 -4.31 16.90 -30.79
CA THR A 18 -3.77 15.88 -29.90
C THR A 18 -4.69 15.71 -28.70
N LEU A 19 -5.34 14.54 -28.60
CA LEU A 19 -6.11 14.15 -27.44
C LEU A 19 -5.19 13.45 -26.42
N VAL A 20 -5.16 13.98 -25.19
CA VAL A 20 -4.46 13.39 -24.04
C VAL A 20 -5.45 12.66 -23.14
N ARG A 21 -5.20 11.37 -22.89
CA ARG A 21 -5.91 10.58 -21.90
C ARG A 21 -5.00 10.41 -20.68
N GLY A 22 -5.08 11.36 -19.75
CA GLY A 22 -4.46 11.23 -18.44
C GLY A 22 -4.99 9.98 -17.75
N GLY A 23 -4.12 9.28 -17.03
CA GLY A 23 -4.45 8.06 -16.30
C GLY A 23 -3.69 8.05 -14.98
N ILE A 24 -2.79 7.10 -14.79
CA ILE A 24 -2.09 6.88 -13.52
C ILE A 24 -1.33 8.12 -13.02
N ALA A 25 -0.83 8.96 -13.91
CA ALA A 25 -0.14 10.19 -13.55
C ALA A 25 -1.03 11.17 -12.78
N LEU A 26 -2.35 11.18 -13.04
CA LEU A 26 -3.33 11.97 -12.31
C LEU A 26 -3.51 11.51 -10.85
N TYR A 27 -3.09 10.30 -10.53
CA TYR A 27 -3.11 9.73 -9.18
C TYR A 27 -1.75 9.78 -8.49
N GLY A 28 -0.77 10.48 -9.09
CA GLY A 28 0.54 10.68 -8.50
C GLY A 28 1.50 9.50 -8.67
N SER A 29 1.25 8.62 -9.64
CA SER A 29 2.16 7.52 -9.95
C SER A 29 2.65 7.60 -11.40
N SER A 30 3.97 7.44 -11.59
CA SER A 30 4.60 7.44 -12.91
C SER A 30 4.53 6.04 -13.53
N PRO A 31 4.21 5.91 -14.83
CA PRO A 31 4.34 4.64 -15.54
C PRO A 31 5.81 4.20 -15.72
N PHE A 32 6.77 5.10 -15.49
CA PHE A 32 8.21 4.84 -15.57
C PHE A 32 8.80 4.67 -14.18
N ARG A 33 9.84 3.86 -14.03
CA ARG A 33 10.63 3.80 -12.80
C ARG A 33 11.59 4.98 -12.75
N ILE A 34 11.92 5.47 -11.55
CA ILE A 34 12.85 6.61 -11.35
C ILE A 34 14.22 6.30 -11.99
N ASN A 35 14.72 5.06 -11.85
CA ASN A 35 15.96 4.60 -12.46
C ASN A 35 15.90 4.43 -13.99
N GLU A 36 14.72 4.54 -14.57
CA GLU A 36 14.46 4.48 -16.03
C GLU A 36 14.09 5.86 -16.61
N GLY A 37 14.41 6.93 -15.87
CA GLY A 37 14.10 8.31 -16.27
C GLY A 37 12.69 8.76 -15.89
N GLY A 38 12.01 8.03 -15.00
CA GLY A 38 10.71 8.47 -14.45
C GLY A 38 10.86 9.66 -13.53
N GLU A 39 9.93 10.62 -13.64
CA GLU A 39 9.82 11.74 -12.70
C GLU A 39 9.05 11.30 -11.44
N GLU A 40 9.44 11.86 -10.29
CA GLU A 40 8.69 11.74 -9.05
C GLU A 40 7.49 12.70 -9.13
N LEU A 41 6.30 12.13 -9.15
CA LEU A 41 5.06 12.90 -9.17
C LEU A 41 4.57 13.13 -7.72
N ALA A 42 3.90 14.25 -7.51
CA ALA A 42 3.28 14.51 -6.22
C ALA A 42 2.25 13.42 -5.88
N THR A 43 2.27 12.96 -4.64
CA THR A 43 1.30 11.98 -4.14
C THR A 43 -0.11 12.58 -4.16
N VAL A 44 -1.04 11.95 -4.87
CA VAL A 44 -2.45 12.36 -4.96
C VAL A 44 -3.36 11.39 -4.21
N ALA A 45 -3.06 10.09 -4.27
CA ALA A 45 -3.87 9.08 -3.61
C ALA A 45 -3.12 8.47 -2.42
N SER A 46 -3.80 8.31 -1.30
CA SER A 46 -3.28 7.63 -0.11
C SER A 46 -4.31 6.65 0.45
N LEU A 47 -3.83 5.59 1.08
CA LEU A 47 -4.66 4.64 1.81
C LEU A 47 -4.11 4.48 3.22
N SER A 48 -4.98 4.64 4.20
CA SER A 48 -4.67 4.39 5.60
C SER A 48 -5.74 3.54 6.26
N ALA A 49 -5.37 2.88 7.36
CA ALA A 49 -6.26 2.12 8.21
C ALA A 49 -5.94 2.41 9.68
N ARG A 50 -6.66 1.77 10.61
CA ARG A 50 -6.38 1.95 12.04
C ARG A 50 -5.99 0.64 12.69
N VAL A 51 -5.11 0.73 13.68
CA VAL A 51 -4.90 -0.35 14.65
C VAL A 51 -6.19 -0.52 15.44
N ILE A 52 -6.78 -1.71 15.39
CA ILE A 52 -8.04 -2.03 16.09
C ILE A 52 -7.82 -2.86 17.35
N GLN A 53 -6.66 -3.53 17.45
CA GLN A 53 -6.30 -4.31 18.64
C GLN A 53 -4.78 -4.46 18.69
N ILE A 54 -4.23 -4.59 19.89
CA ILE A 54 -2.85 -5.03 20.16
C ILE A 54 -2.93 -6.24 21.09
N ARG A 55 -2.15 -7.28 20.77
CA ARG A 55 -2.10 -8.52 21.57
C ARG A 55 -0.65 -8.92 21.79
N ARG A 56 -0.33 -9.27 23.02
CA ARG A 56 0.89 -9.99 23.34
C ARG A 56 0.73 -11.44 22.90
N VAL A 57 1.71 -11.96 22.17
CA VAL A 57 1.79 -13.37 21.74
C VAL A 57 3.13 -13.95 22.17
N GLU A 58 3.11 -15.21 22.62
CA GLU A 58 4.29 -15.91 23.11
C GLU A 58 5.13 -16.44 21.94
N ALA A 59 6.43 -16.61 22.18
CA ALA A 59 7.35 -17.25 21.25
C ALA A 59 6.80 -18.59 20.74
N GLY A 60 6.93 -18.84 19.43
CA GLY A 60 6.40 -20.01 18.74
C GLY A 60 4.93 -19.90 18.32
N ALA A 61 4.21 -18.88 18.74
CA ALA A 61 2.83 -18.66 18.29
C ALA A 61 2.79 -18.34 16.78
N SER A 62 1.78 -18.87 16.09
CA SER A 62 1.56 -18.63 14.66
C SER A 62 0.57 -17.50 14.43
N LEU A 63 0.79 -16.69 13.37
CA LEU A 63 -0.06 -15.58 12.97
C LEU A 63 -0.82 -15.86 11.67
N GLY A 64 -2.12 -15.53 11.69
CA GLY A 64 -2.98 -15.60 10.51
C GLY A 64 -3.34 -17.03 10.05
N TYR A 65 -4.11 -17.09 8.98
CA TYR A 65 -4.54 -18.37 8.40
C TYR A 65 -3.35 -19.15 7.80
N GLY A 66 -3.38 -20.46 8.00
CA GLY A 66 -2.37 -21.38 7.45
C GLY A 66 -1.03 -21.33 8.18
N SER A 67 -0.94 -20.62 9.31
CA SER A 67 0.28 -20.55 10.15
C SER A 67 1.55 -20.24 9.34
N THR A 68 1.44 -19.29 8.41
CA THR A 68 2.52 -18.95 7.45
C THR A 68 3.62 -18.10 8.08
N PHE A 69 3.45 -17.66 9.31
CA PHE A 69 4.42 -16.93 10.11
C PHE A 69 4.31 -17.36 11.57
N SER A 70 5.45 -17.58 12.22
CA SER A 70 5.55 -17.81 13.66
C SER A 70 6.47 -16.75 14.26
N VAL A 71 6.14 -16.28 15.47
CA VAL A 71 7.00 -15.34 16.18
C VAL A 71 8.14 -16.09 16.88
N ASP A 72 9.36 -15.57 16.77
CA ASP A 72 10.55 -16.20 17.34
C ASP A 72 10.75 -15.88 18.83
N GLN A 73 10.11 -14.80 19.27
CA GLN A 73 10.15 -14.30 20.67
C GLN A 73 8.77 -13.73 21.04
N ASP A 74 8.57 -13.49 22.33
CA ASP A 74 7.37 -12.81 22.79
C ASP A 74 7.22 -11.46 22.11
N SER A 75 6.10 -11.26 21.40
CA SER A 75 5.90 -10.12 20.51
C SER A 75 4.57 -9.42 20.76
N ASP A 76 4.55 -8.10 20.58
CA ASP A 76 3.33 -7.32 20.54
C ASP A 76 2.85 -7.20 19.10
N ILE A 77 1.68 -7.77 18.82
CA ILE A 77 1.11 -7.82 17.48
C ILE A 77 -0.07 -6.87 17.37
N ALA A 78 0.06 -5.86 16.49
CA ALA A 78 -1.04 -4.99 16.12
C ALA A 78 -1.90 -5.65 15.05
N ILE A 79 -3.21 -5.62 15.25
CA ILE A 79 -4.23 -6.02 14.28
C ILE A 79 -4.76 -4.75 13.64
N VAL A 80 -4.67 -4.67 12.33
CA VAL A 80 -5.10 -3.52 11.53
C VAL A 80 -6.40 -3.84 10.82
N GLY A 81 -7.37 -2.94 10.90
CA GLY A 81 -8.71 -3.08 10.32
C GLY A 81 -8.74 -2.79 8.82
N LEU A 82 -8.07 -3.60 8.02
CA LEU A 82 -8.07 -3.57 6.57
C LEU A 82 -7.68 -4.96 6.04
N GLY A 83 -8.38 -5.45 5.03
CA GLY A 83 -8.09 -6.76 4.45
C GLY A 83 -8.34 -6.82 2.95
N TYR A 84 -8.35 -8.05 2.39
CA TYR A 84 -8.50 -8.20 0.94
C TYR A 84 -9.91 -7.82 0.44
N ALA A 85 -10.94 -7.81 1.30
CA ALA A 85 -12.28 -7.32 0.93
C ALA A 85 -12.33 -5.81 0.75
N ASP A 86 -11.32 -5.09 1.24
CA ASP A 86 -11.14 -3.64 1.05
C ASP A 86 -10.25 -3.32 -0.15
N GLY A 87 -9.65 -4.35 -0.77
CA GLY A 87 -8.75 -4.21 -1.90
C GLY A 87 -7.26 -4.32 -1.55
N LEU A 88 -6.90 -4.67 -0.29
CA LEU A 88 -5.51 -4.95 0.05
C LEU A 88 -5.08 -6.29 -0.57
N PRO A 89 -4.09 -6.33 -1.49
CA PRO A 89 -3.69 -7.59 -2.13
C PRO A 89 -3.23 -8.64 -1.11
N ARG A 90 -3.83 -9.85 -1.17
CA ARG A 90 -3.45 -10.95 -0.28
C ARG A 90 -2.00 -11.41 -0.50
N SER A 91 -1.44 -11.15 -1.68
CA SER A 91 -0.04 -11.43 -2.03
C SER A 91 0.99 -10.63 -1.21
N LEU A 92 0.56 -9.56 -0.52
CA LEU A 92 1.39 -8.81 0.44
C LEU A 92 1.64 -9.57 1.75
N SER A 93 0.98 -10.72 1.98
CA SER A 93 1.19 -11.56 3.16
C SER A 93 2.68 -11.92 3.32
N ASN A 94 3.27 -11.61 4.47
CA ASN A 94 4.69 -11.80 4.80
C ASN A 94 5.69 -11.04 3.90
N LYS A 95 5.23 -10.15 3.01
CA LYS A 95 6.08 -9.41 2.06
C LYS A 95 5.91 -7.90 2.17
N GLY A 96 4.68 -7.45 2.38
CA GLY A 96 4.35 -6.04 2.45
C GLY A 96 4.84 -5.38 3.75
N HIS A 97 4.79 -4.06 3.74
CA HIS A 97 5.05 -3.25 4.93
C HIS A 97 4.15 -2.01 4.91
N CYS A 98 4.00 -1.41 6.09
CA CYS A 98 3.25 -0.18 6.33
C CYS A 98 4.06 0.75 7.21
N THR A 99 3.60 1.98 7.41
CA THR A 99 4.20 2.86 8.42
C THR A 99 3.17 3.29 9.46
N ILE A 100 3.63 3.43 10.70
CA ILE A 100 2.90 4.03 11.81
C ILE A 100 3.84 5.07 12.42
N ASN A 101 3.39 6.32 12.52
CA ASN A 101 4.19 7.42 13.08
C ASN A 101 5.59 7.54 12.41
N GLY A 102 5.67 7.30 11.09
CA GLY A 102 6.92 7.34 10.32
C GLY A 102 7.83 6.13 10.47
N LYS A 103 7.54 5.17 11.36
CA LYS A 103 8.30 3.93 11.51
C LYS A 103 7.69 2.83 10.64
N ARG A 104 8.56 2.06 9.96
CA ARG A 104 8.15 0.95 9.06
C ARG A 104 7.94 -0.35 9.83
N PHE A 105 6.85 -1.05 9.52
CA PHE A 105 6.48 -2.34 10.08
C PHE A 105 6.14 -3.33 8.98
N SER A 106 6.61 -4.57 9.11
CA SER A 106 6.33 -5.64 8.14
C SER A 106 5.00 -6.31 8.42
N ILE A 107 4.26 -6.62 7.36
CA ILE A 107 3.07 -7.47 7.43
C ILE A 107 3.50 -8.89 7.79
N ARG A 108 2.89 -9.47 8.83
CA ARG A 108 3.20 -10.80 9.35
C ARG A 108 1.98 -11.72 9.24
N GLY A 109 2.21 -12.91 8.73
CA GLY A 109 1.15 -13.88 8.49
C GLY A 109 0.28 -13.56 7.28
N THR A 110 -0.73 -14.37 7.07
CA THR A 110 -1.65 -14.24 5.94
C THR A 110 -2.66 -13.12 6.18
N ILE A 111 -2.81 -12.21 5.21
CA ILE A 111 -3.85 -11.18 5.20
C ILE A 111 -5.21 -11.88 5.11
N SER A 112 -6.12 -11.51 6.01
CA SER A 112 -7.49 -12.01 6.05
C SER A 112 -8.45 -11.11 5.25
N MET A 113 -9.75 -11.45 5.29
CA MET A 113 -10.79 -10.67 4.61
C MET A 113 -10.82 -9.21 5.08
N ASP A 114 -10.69 -9.00 6.40
CA ASP A 114 -10.96 -7.71 7.03
C ASP A 114 -9.77 -7.18 7.86
N THR A 115 -8.69 -7.97 8.03
CA THR A 115 -7.56 -7.58 8.90
C THR A 115 -6.23 -8.15 8.41
N PHE A 116 -5.15 -7.50 8.87
CA PHE A 116 -3.78 -8.04 8.79
C PHE A 116 -3.01 -7.70 10.08
N HIS A 117 -1.81 -8.26 10.21
CA HIS A 117 -1.00 -8.20 11.43
C HIS A 117 0.33 -7.50 11.17
N LEU A 118 0.77 -6.68 12.15
CA LEU A 118 2.08 -6.05 12.20
C LEU A 118 2.76 -6.43 13.53
N ASP A 119 4.05 -6.75 13.47
CA ASP A 119 4.86 -6.86 14.69
C ASP A 119 5.31 -5.46 15.10
N VAL A 120 4.87 -5.02 16.27
CA VAL A 120 5.11 -3.68 16.81
C VAL A 120 5.93 -3.69 18.10
N SER A 121 6.58 -4.82 18.42
CA SER A 121 7.31 -5.05 19.67
C SER A 121 8.32 -3.96 20.02
N ASP A 122 8.95 -3.37 19.01
CA ASP A 122 10.02 -2.37 19.19
C ASP A 122 9.50 -0.92 19.07
N ALA A 123 8.20 -0.68 19.26
CA ALA A 123 7.63 0.66 19.10
C ALA A 123 6.44 0.91 20.03
N GLU A 124 6.27 2.15 20.41
CA GLU A 124 5.04 2.60 21.09
C GLU A 124 3.94 2.78 20.04
N VAL A 125 3.07 1.78 19.96
CA VAL A 125 1.87 1.78 19.10
C VAL A 125 0.66 1.56 19.96
N SER A 126 -0.42 2.27 19.68
CA SER A 126 -1.68 2.21 20.42
C SER A 126 -2.86 1.86 19.50
N VAL A 127 -3.91 1.30 20.10
CA VAL A 127 -5.21 1.13 19.42
C VAL A 127 -5.72 2.50 18.98
N GLY A 128 -6.12 2.61 17.71
CA GLY A 128 -6.54 3.86 17.08
C GLY A 128 -5.46 4.56 16.27
N ASP A 129 -4.19 4.17 16.40
CA ASP A 129 -3.11 4.73 15.58
C ASP A 129 -3.35 4.50 14.08
N VAL A 130 -2.94 5.50 13.29
CA VAL A 130 -3.09 5.47 11.83
C VAL A 130 -1.95 4.68 11.22
N VAL A 131 -2.31 3.68 10.44
CA VAL A 131 -1.40 2.84 9.65
C VAL A 131 -1.44 3.31 8.21
N GLN A 132 -0.34 3.84 7.69
CA GLN A 132 -0.23 4.24 6.29
C GLN A 132 0.11 3.01 5.44
N ILE A 133 -0.76 2.70 4.48
CA ILE A 133 -0.61 1.56 3.56
C ILE A 133 0.13 2.00 2.30
N PHE A 134 -0.25 3.15 1.73
CA PHE A 134 0.48 3.86 0.67
C PHE A 134 0.08 5.34 0.64
N GLY A 135 0.83 6.15 -0.11
CA GLY A 135 0.58 7.60 -0.23
C GLY A 135 1.57 8.41 0.58
N GLY A 136 2.83 8.08 0.45
CA GLY A 136 3.98 8.62 1.15
C GLY A 136 5.01 7.52 1.33
N ALA A 137 5.28 7.13 2.54
CA ALA A 137 6.07 5.95 2.87
C ALA A 137 5.17 4.89 3.54
N PRO A 138 4.90 3.73 2.88
CA PRO A 138 5.38 3.36 1.56
C PRO A 138 4.68 4.11 0.42
N THR A 139 5.32 4.14 -0.73
CA THR A 139 4.72 4.64 -1.97
C THR A 139 3.75 3.61 -2.56
N LEU A 140 2.83 4.05 -3.42
CA LEU A 140 1.95 3.16 -4.17
C LEU A 140 2.75 2.13 -4.99
N ARG A 141 3.87 2.57 -5.59
CA ARG A 141 4.80 1.72 -6.35
C ARG A 141 5.42 0.62 -5.49
N GLU A 142 5.92 0.95 -4.30
CA GLU A 142 6.47 -0.06 -3.39
C GLU A 142 5.44 -1.13 -3.02
N VAL A 143 4.19 -0.73 -2.79
CA VAL A 143 3.11 -1.68 -2.50
C VAL A 143 2.83 -2.57 -3.70
N ALA A 144 2.76 -2.01 -4.92
CA ALA A 144 2.55 -2.79 -6.15
C ALA A 144 3.69 -3.78 -6.40
N ASP A 145 4.95 -3.34 -6.26
CA ASP A 145 6.14 -4.19 -6.42
C ASP A 145 6.13 -5.37 -5.42
N HIS A 146 5.82 -5.13 -4.14
CA HIS A 146 5.71 -6.19 -3.14
C HIS A 146 4.52 -7.14 -3.39
N ALA A 147 3.44 -6.62 -3.96
CA ALA A 147 2.29 -7.44 -4.34
C ALA A 147 2.53 -8.26 -5.62
N GLY A 148 3.56 -7.93 -6.40
CA GLY A 148 3.87 -8.56 -7.70
C GLY A 148 2.93 -8.08 -8.81
N THR A 149 2.50 -6.81 -8.76
CA THR A 149 1.58 -6.20 -9.71
C THR A 149 1.97 -4.77 -10.06
N ILE A 150 1.05 -3.99 -10.61
CA ILE A 150 1.23 -2.60 -11.04
C ILE A 150 0.32 -1.66 -10.25
N ASP A 151 0.72 -0.41 -10.17
CA ASP A 151 0.03 0.66 -9.43
C ASP A 151 -1.45 0.79 -9.82
N TYR A 152 -1.76 0.57 -11.11
CA TYR A 152 -3.12 0.61 -11.65
C TYR A 152 -4.03 -0.42 -10.98
N GLU A 153 -3.54 -1.66 -10.79
CA GLU A 153 -4.31 -2.74 -10.18
C GLU A 153 -4.57 -2.46 -8.70
N ILE A 154 -3.58 -1.92 -7.98
CA ILE A 154 -3.77 -1.51 -6.58
C ILE A 154 -4.90 -0.48 -6.48
N LEU A 155 -4.88 0.59 -7.29
CA LEU A 155 -5.90 1.64 -7.24
C LEU A 155 -7.28 1.16 -7.67
N THR A 156 -7.36 0.37 -8.74
CA THR A 156 -8.65 -0.15 -9.24
C THR A 156 -9.21 -1.25 -8.37
N GLY A 157 -8.38 -1.93 -7.57
CA GLY A 157 -8.77 -2.95 -6.61
C GLY A 157 -9.39 -2.40 -5.33
N LEU A 158 -9.29 -1.09 -5.06
CA LEU A 158 -9.82 -0.50 -3.83
C LEU A 158 -11.33 -0.65 -3.73
N GLY A 159 -11.78 -1.30 -2.65
CA GLY A 159 -13.18 -1.65 -2.41
C GLY A 159 -14.06 -0.43 -2.12
N GLN A 160 -15.37 -0.64 -2.27
CA GLN A 160 -16.38 0.39 -1.99
C GLN A 160 -16.63 0.60 -0.48
N ARG A 161 -16.12 -0.30 0.36
CA ARG A 161 -16.23 -0.18 1.83
C ARG A 161 -15.32 0.91 2.40
N LEU A 162 -14.31 1.34 1.64
CA LEU A 162 -13.40 2.41 2.04
C LEU A 162 -14.09 3.76 1.97
N GLU A 163 -14.03 4.52 3.05
CA GLU A 163 -14.40 5.93 3.05
C GLU A 163 -13.43 6.71 2.16
N ARG A 164 -13.97 7.55 1.27
CA ARG A 164 -13.18 8.42 0.40
C ARG A 164 -13.29 9.85 0.87
N VAL A 165 -12.15 10.40 1.25
CA VAL A 165 -12.02 11.80 1.69
C VAL A 165 -11.24 12.55 0.61
N TYR A 166 -11.77 13.68 0.19
CA TYR A 166 -11.14 14.54 -0.81
C TYR A 166 -10.66 15.81 -0.11
N PHE A 167 -9.46 16.22 -0.46
CA PHE A 167 -8.82 17.44 0.04
C PHE A 167 -8.61 18.40 -1.14
N ASP A 168 -8.86 19.70 -0.92
CA ASP A 168 -8.60 20.78 -1.88
C ASP A 168 -7.11 21.17 -1.90
#